data_a9c3443760047f5b7be51e97b4aa9eb7
#
_entry.id   a9c3443760047f5b7be51e97b4aa9eb7
#
_cell.length_a   1.000
_cell.length_b   1.000
_cell.length_c   1.000
_cell.angle_alpha   90.00
_cell.angle_beta   90.00
_cell.angle_gamma   90.00
#
_symmetry.space_group_name_H-M   'P 1'
#
loop_
_entity.id
_entity.type
_entity.pdbx_description
1 polymer ?
#
loop_
_entity_poly.entity_id
_entity_poly.type
_entity_poly.pdbx_seq_one_letter_code
_entity_poly.pdbx_strand_id
1 'polypeptide(L)'
;TNTGLVIETGSALQTHHMAVLAAYGAEAIHPYLALETIEQLYKPGNPSGIDAKTATQNYIHAIGKTFKKIMSKMGISTYMSYRGAQIFEVLGLDKEFVDRYFPGTSCKVGGLGIFDVMREAIEQHKEAFADKNHRHKLLPTLGEYQWRARGEEHMWTPEAIAKLQHATRGNSYQTYKEYAEIINDQSKRQMTLRGLMEFNVDPSKAIPLEEVEPAKEIVKRFATGAMSLGSISAEAHAVLA
;
A
#
# COMPACT_ATOMS: atom_id res chain seq x y z
N THR A 1 22.28 22.26 -22.32
CA THR A 1 23.32 21.43 -21.66
C THR A 1 22.68 20.11 -21.30
N ASN A 2 23.18 19.02 -21.86
CA ASN A 2 22.76 17.65 -21.49
C ASN A 2 23.49 17.30 -20.18
N THR A 3 22.79 17.36 -19.06
CA THR A 3 23.33 17.01 -17.74
C THR A 3 22.58 15.80 -17.21
N GLY A 4 23.30 14.75 -16.80
CA GLY A 4 22.74 13.60 -16.14
C GLY A 4 22.30 13.95 -14.71
N LEU A 5 21.18 13.39 -14.25
CA LEU A 5 20.67 13.55 -12.89
C LEU A 5 20.93 12.28 -12.09
N VAL A 6 21.80 12.37 -11.10
CA VAL A 6 22.07 11.32 -10.13
C VAL A 6 21.43 11.71 -8.80
N ILE A 7 20.64 10.81 -8.24
CA ILE A 7 19.96 11.01 -6.96
C ILE A 7 20.61 10.14 -5.88
N GLU A 8 21.13 10.77 -4.84
CA GLU A 8 21.59 10.12 -3.62
C GLU A 8 20.55 10.34 -2.52
N THR A 9 20.03 9.25 -1.93
CA THR A 9 18.92 9.36 -0.97
C THR A 9 18.87 8.19 0.01
N GLY A 10 18.50 8.49 1.25
CA GLY A 10 18.19 7.48 2.26
C GLY A 10 16.72 7.01 2.24
N SER A 11 15.83 7.69 1.50
CA SER A 11 14.40 7.37 1.51
C SER A 11 13.97 6.34 0.47
N ALA A 12 14.79 6.09 -0.55
CA ALA A 12 14.48 5.14 -1.60
C ALA A 12 14.95 3.72 -1.22
N LEU A 13 14.03 2.87 -0.80
CA LEU A 13 14.32 1.51 -0.30
C LEU A 13 13.74 0.42 -1.21
N GLN A 14 12.65 0.70 -1.90
CA GLN A 14 11.86 -0.28 -2.66
C GLN A 14 11.81 0.06 -4.14
N THR A 15 11.47 -0.92 -4.97
CA THR A 15 11.41 -0.74 -6.44
C THR A 15 10.49 0.41 -6.86
N HIS A 16 9.34 0.60 -6.20
CA HIS A 16 8.43 1.69 -6.55
C HIS A 16 9.03 3.07 -6.26
N HIS A 17 9.84 3.22 -5.20
CA HIS A 17 10.57 4.45 -4.94
C HIS A 17 11.53 4.77 -6.10
N MET A 18 12.25 3.75 -6.59
CA MET A 18 13.15 3.91 -7.76
C MET A 18 12.37 4.26 -9.03
N ALA A 19 11.20 3.61 -9.22
CA ALA A 19 10.35 3.87 -10.36
C ALA A 19 9.81 5.31 -10.38
N VAL A 20 9.40 5.86 -9.23
CA VAL A 20 8.95 7.24 -9.11
C VAL A 20 10.09 8.21 -9.42
N LEU A 21 11.28 8.02 -8.83
CA LEU A 21 12.44 8.88 -9.07
C LEU A 21 12.86 8.86 -10.55
N ALA A 22 12.85 7.69 -11.18
CA ALA A 22 13.12 7.53 -12.60
C ALA A 22 12.10 8.29 -13.47
N ALA A 23 10.81 8.21 -13.15
CA ALA A 23 9.76 8.91 -13.89
C ALA A 23 9.84 10.43 -13.73
N TYR A 24 10.47 10.92 -12.67
CA TYR A 24 10.79 12.35 -12.48
C TYR A 24 12.18 12.74 -12.97
N GLY A 25 12.88 11.87 -13.67
CA GLY A 25 14.07 12.24 -14.44
C GLY A 25 15.40 11.69 -13.93
N ALA A 26 15.43 10.88 -12.85
CA ALA A 26 16.67 10.29 -12.37
C ALA A 26 17.29 9.38 -13.43
N GLU A 27 18.59 9.54 -13.70
CA GLU A 27 19.37 8.65 -14.55
C GLU A 27 20.05 7.55 -13.75
N ALA A 28 20.50 7.88 -12.55
CA ALA A 28 21.03 6.93 -11.59
C ALA A 28 20.52 7.26 -10.18
N ILE A 29 20.41 6.24 -9.35
CA ILE A 29 19.93 6.36 -7.98
C ILE A 29 20.90 5.62 -7.07
N HIS A 30 21.41 6.32 -6.04
CA HIS A 30 22.24 5.76 -5.00
C HIS A 30 21.47 5.72 -3.67
N PRO A 31 20.82 4.58 -3.34
CA PRO A 31 20.07 4.42 -2.10
C PRO A 31 21.01 4.06 -0.94
N TYR A 32 21.82 5.04 -0.50
CA TYR A 32 22.93 4.79 0.42
C TYR A 32 22.50 4.10 1.71
N LEU A 33 21.36 4.49 2.29
CA LEU A 33 20.88 3.90 3.54
C LEU A 33 20.49 2.42 3.39
N ALA A 34 19.88 2.04 2.26
CA ALA A 34 19.58 0.64 1.97
C ALA A 34 20.86 -0.20 1.85
N LEU A 35 21.87 0.33 1.15
CA LEU A 35 23.15 -0.35 0.95
C LEU A 35 23.93 -0.51 2.27
N GLU A 36 24.03 0.54 3.06
CA GLU A 36 24.66 0.50 4.40
C GLU A 36 23.92 -0.44 5.36
N THR A 37 22.58 -0.47 5.30
CA THR A 37 21.78 -1.40 6.09
C THR A 37 22.09 -2.85 5.72
N ILE A 38 22.20 -3.15 4.44
CA ILE A 38 22.57 -4.48 3.95
C ILE A 38 23.97 -4.86 4.47
N GLU A 39 24.94 -3.96 4.38
CA GLU A 39 26.29 -4.21 4.88
C GLU A 39 26.30 -4.50 6.40
N GLN A 40 25.46 -3.80 7.16
CA GLN A 40 25.36 -4.04 8.60
C GLN A 40 24.68 -5.37 8.94
N LEU A 41 23.63 -5.74 8.20
CA LEU A 41 22.87 -6.99 8.45
C LEU A 41 23.67 -8.24 8.05
N TYR A 42 24.49 -8.14 7.00
CA TYR A 42 25.24 -9.28 6.45
C TYR A 42 26.72 -9.27 6.82
N LYS A 43 27.05 -8.80 8.03
CA LYS A 43 28.39 -8.91 8.61
C LYS A 43 28.83 -10.37 8.77
N PRO A 44 30.14 -10.62 8.84
CA PRO A 44 30.66 -11.97 9.12
C PRO A 44 30.00 -12.60 10.35
N GLY A 45 29.56 -13.85 10.21
CA GLY A 45 28.84 -14.58 11.27
C GLY A 45 27.32 -14.41 11.27
N ASN A 46 26.73 -13.74 10.26
CA ASN A 46 25.27 -13.70 10.13
C ASN A 46 24.69 -15.11 9.85
N PRO A 47 23.45 -15.41 10.33
CA PRO A 47 22.86 -16.75 10.21
C PRO A 47 22.56 -17.21 8.80
N SER A 48 22.47 -16.30 7.83
CA SER A 48 22.08 -16.62 6.44
C SER A 48 23.23 -17.24 5.64
N GLY A 49 24.47 -17.10 6.09
CA GLY A 49 25.65 -17.56 5.35
C GLY A 49 25.97 -16.76 4.08
N ILE A 50 25.23 -15.68 3.79
CA ILE A 50 25.45 -14.81 2.64
C ILE A 50 26.32 -13.64 3.07
N ASP A 51 27.33 -13.28 2.28
CA ASP A 51 28.14 -12.09 2.56
C ASP A 51 27.45 -10.80 2.10
N ALA A 52 27.88 -9.67 2.63
CA ALA A 52 27.30 -8.36 2.32
C ALA A 52 27.37 -7.99 0.84
N LYS A 53 28.45 -8.38 0.15
CA LYS A 53 28.63 -8.12 -1.29
C LYS A 53 27.57 -8.86 -2.12
N THR A 54 27.38 -10.14 -1.83
CA THR A 54 26.34 -10.97 -2.49
C THR A 54 24.95 -10.45 -2.18
N ALA A 55 24.66 -10.07 -0.91
CA ALA A 55 23.36 -9.50 -0.53
C ALA A 55 23.08 -8.18 -1.28
N THR A 56 24.07 -7.30 -1.38
CA THR A 56 23.97 -6.05 -2.16
C THR A 56 23.69 -6.32 -3.64
N GLN A 57 24.39 -7.27 -4.25
CA GLN A 57 24.16 -7.65 -5.64
C GLN A 57 22.75 -8.22 -5.85
N ASN A 58 22.27 -9.02 -4.92
CA ASN A 58 20.91 -9.56 -4.94
C ASN A 58 19.85 -8.47 -4.83
N TYR A 59 20.06 -7.48 -3.98
CA TYR A 59 19.20 -6.32 -3.85
C TYR A 59 19.12 -5.54 -5.17
N ILE A 60 20.26 -5.18 -5.74
CA ILE A 60 20.33 -4.45 -7.04
C ILE A 60 19.65 -5.26 -8.14
N HIS A 61 19.92 -6.57 -8.21
CA HIS A 61 19.29 -7.45 -9.17
C HIS A 61 17.76 -7.51 -9.01
N ALA A 62 17.27 -7.63 -7.78
CA ALA A 62 15.85 -7.68 -7.46
C ALA A 62 15.14 -6.38 -7.86
N ILE A 63 15.73 -5.22 -7.54
CA ILE A 63 15.22 -3.92 -7.98
C ILE A 63 15.15 -3.84 -9.51
N GLY A 64 16.24 -4.17 -10.20
CA GLY A 64 16.29 -4.14 -11.67
C GLY A 64 15.27 -5.07 -12.33
N LYS A 65 15.12 -6.29 -11.81
CA LYS A 65 14.14 -7.27 -12.30
C LYS A 65 12.71 -6.80 -12.12
N THR A 66 12.40 -6.23 -10.96
CA THR A 66 11.04 -5.75 -10.64
C THR A 66 10.73 -4.46 -11.39
N PHE A 67 11.71 -3.57 -11.55
CA PHE A 67 11.55 -2.36 -12.34
C PHE A 67 11.25 -2.66 -13.83
N LYS A 68 11.92 -3.66 -14.41
CA LYS A 68 11.59 -4.14 -15.76
C LYS A 68 10.15 -4.65 -15.87
N LYS A 69 9.62 -5.29 -14.83
CA LYS A 69 8.20 -5.69 -14.80
C LYS A 69 7.27 -4.48 -14.80
N ILE A 70 7.59 -3.42 -14.05
CA ILE A 70 6.81 -2.17 -14.04
C ILE A 70 6.77 -1.58 -15.44
N MET A 71 7.92 -1.41 -16.07
CA MET A 71 8.03 -0.90 -17.44
C MET A 71 7.23 -1.76 -18.44
N SER A 72 7.37 -3.09 -18.34
CA SER A 72 6.65 -4.04 -19.20
C SER A 72 5.13 -3.90 -19.07
N LYS A 73 4.60 -3.78 -17.85
CA LYS A 73 3.16 -3.57 -17.61
C LYS A 73 2.65 -2.25 -18.18
N MET A 74 3.50 -1.24 -18.25
CA MET A 74 3.18 0.06 -18.85
C MET A 74 3.39 0.09 -20.37
N GLY A 75 3.93 -0.97 -20.96
CA GLY A 75 4.26 -1.02 -22.39
C GLY A 75 5.46 -0.16 -22.78
N ILE A 76 6.33 0.21 -21.83
CA ILE A 76 7.50 1.05 -22.05
C ILE A 76 8.74 0.15 -22.13
N SER A 77 9.37 0.10 -23.30
CA SER A 77 10.47 -0.84 -23.60
C SER A 77 11.86 -0.30 -23.26
N THR A 78 12.04 1.02 -23.18
CA THR A 78 13.36 1.62 -22.92
C THR A 78 13.34 2.54 -21.72
N TYR A 79 14.44 2.57 -20.98
CA TYR A 79 14.60 3.48 -19.84
C TYR A 79 14.50 4.96 -20.23
N MET A 80 15.02 5.31 -21.40
CA MET A 80 14.96 6.67 -21.93
C MET A 80 13.54 7.17 -22.12
N SER A 81 12.63 6.28 -22.50
CA SER A 81 11.21 6.61 -22.65
C SER A 81 10.46 6.66 -21.33
N TYR A 82 10.96 5.96 -20.30
CA TYR A 82 10.40 5.97 -18.96
C TYR A 82 10.85 7.19 -18.15
N ARG A 83 12.12 7.59 -18.32
CA ARG A 83 12.74 8.68 -17.59
C ARG A 83 12.05 10.01 -17.91
N GLY A 84 11.58 10.70 -16.86
CA GLY A 84 10.90 12.00 -17.01
C GLY A 84 9.50 11.91 -17.62
N ALA A 85 8.92 10.73 -17.74
CA ALA A 85 7.62 10.54 -18.38
C ALA A 85 6.42 11.05 -17.54
N GLN A 86 6.62 11.38 -16.25
CA GLN A 86 5.59 11.89 -15.33
C GLN A 86 4.29 11.08 -15.34
N ILE A 87 4.42 9.76 -15.34
CA ILE A 87 3.32 8.79 -15.50
C ILE A 87 2.57 8.48 -14.21
N PHE A 88 2.84 9.21 -13.14
CA PHE A 88 2.19 9.05 -11.85
C PHE A 88 1.15 10.13 -11.62
N GLU A 89 0.13 9.78 -10.86
CA GLU A 89 -0.85 10.68 -10.31
C GLU A 89 -0.60 10.84 -8.81
N VAL A 90 -0.70 12.07 -8.31
CA VAL A 90 -0.53 12.36 -6.89
C VAL A 90 -1.90 12.27 -6.21
N LEU A 91 -1.98 11.54 -5.12
CA LEU A 91 -3.14 11.44 -4.26
C LEU A 91 -2.77 11.86 -2.83
N GLY A 92 -3.57 12.72 -2.25
CA GLY A 92 -3.43 13.10 -0.85
C GLY A 92 -2.37 14.18 -0.54
N LEU A 93 -1.83 14.88 -1.55
CA LEU A 93 -1.06 16.09 -1.37
C LEU A 93 -1.86 17.31 -1.84
N ASP A 94 -1.68 18.43 -1.15
CA ASP A 94 -2.32 19.68 -1.52
C ASP A 94 -1.92 20.13 -2.94
N LYS A 95 -2.88 20.70 -3.65
CA LYS A 95 -2.68 21.12 -5.05
C LYS A 95 -1.58 22.18 -5.19
N GLU A 96 -1.51 23.15 -4.28
CA GLU A 96 -0.46 24.18 -4.30
C GLU A 96 0.93 23.55 -4.12
N PHE A 97 1.05 22.57 -3.23
CA PHE A 97 2.28 21.81 -3.04
C PHE A 97 2.67 21.07 -4.31
N VAL A 98 1.72 20.39 -4.97
CA VAL A 98 1.98 19.65 -6.21
C VAL A 98 2.36 20.57 -7.36
N ASP A 99 1.63 21.66 -7.57
CA ASP A 99 1.92 22.62 -8.63
C ASP A 99 3.31 23.25 -8.48
N ARG A 100 3.78 23.43 -7.25
CA ARG A 100 5.08 24.03 -6.96
C ARG A 100 6.25 23.06 -7.11
N TYR A 101 6.12 21.83 -6.61
CA TYR A 101 7.24 20.89 -6.52
C TYR A 101 7.17 19.76 -7.55
N PHE A 102 6.00 19.50 -8.12
CA PHE A 102 5.76 18.46 -9.12
C PHE A 102 4.98 19.02 -10.32
N PRO A 103 5.46 20.10 -10.96
CA PRO A 103 4.72 20.77 -12.02
C PRO A 103 4.37 19.79 -13.15
N GLY A 104 3.12 19.84 -13.61
CA GLY A 104 2.60 18.95 -14.66
C GLY A 104 2.10 17.59 -14.16
N THR A 105 2.24 17.26 -12.87
CA THR A 105 1.68 16.03 -12.30
C THR A 105 0.20 16.21 -11.99
N SER A 106 -0.62 15.24 -12.40
CA SER A 106 -2.05 15.23 -12.11
C SER A 106 -2.30 15.04 -10.61
N CYS A 107 -3.14 15.89 -10.03
CA CYS A 107 -3.59 15.81 -8.65
C CYS A 107 -5.10 16.04 -8.59
N LYS A 108 -5.88 14.98 -8.42
CA LYS A 108 -7.34 15.04 -8.35
C LYS A 108 -7.87 15.03 -6.91
N VAL A 109 -7.11 14.44 -6.00
CA VAL A 109 -7.45 14.34 -4.58
C VAL A 109 -6.40 15.08 -3.77
N GLY A 110 -6.76 16.22 -3.24
CA GLY A 110 -5.90 17.02 -2.36
C GLY A 110 -5.71 16.39 -0.99
N GLY A 111 -4.90 17.03 -0.14
CA GLY A 111 -4.63 16.54 1.21
C GLY A 111 -3.55 17.34 1.91
N LEU A 112 -2.46 16.69 2.28
CA LEU A 112 -1.38 17.23 3.10
C LEU A 112 -0.61 18.35 2.38
N GLY A 113 -0.43 19.47 3.08
CA GLY A 113 0.39 20.58 2.62
C GLY A 113 1.85 20.47 3.11
N ILE A 114 2.64 21.51 2.79
CA ILE A 114 4.07 21.55 3.14
C ILE A 114 4.32 21.45 4.63
N PHE A 115 3.45 22.03 5.45
CA PHE A 115 3.61 22.00 6.91
C PHE A 115 3.34 20.63 7.51
N ASP A 116 2.48 19.83 6.87
CA ASP A 116 2.23 18.46 7.28
C ASP A 116 3.42 17.57 6.95
N VAL A 117 3.98 17.70 5.75
CA VAL A 117 5.22 17.01 5.33
C VAL A 117 6.39 17.39 6.25
N MET A 118 6.51 18.69 6.59
CA MET A 118 7.52 19.15 7.53
C MET A 118 7.32 18.54 8.93
N ARG A 119 6.09 18.41 9.40
CA ARG A 119 5.78 17.81 10.72
C ARG A 119 6.22 16.34 10.77
N GLU A 120 5.89 15.56 9.73
CA GLU A 120 6.35 14.17 9.62
C GLU A 120 7.88 14.06 9.64
N ALA A 121 8.57 14.91 8.89
CA ALA A 121 10.03 14.93 8.88
C ALA A 121 10.62 15.25 10.25
N ILE A 122 10.01 16.20 10.98
CA ILE A 122 10.44 16.58 12.35
C ILE A 122 10.21 15.42 13.32
N GLU A 123 9.07 14.72 13.21
CA GLU A 123 8.75 13.58 14.07
C GLU A 123 9.74 12.43 13.84
N GLN A 124 10.03 12.09 12.60
CA GLN A 124 11.06 11.09 12.24
C GLN A 124 12.44 11.50 12.78
N HIS A 125 12.80 12.77 12.67
CA HIS A 125 14.06 13.28 13.19
C HIS A 125 14.12 13.17 14.73
N LYS A 126 13.07 13.56 15.42
CA LYS A 126 12.99 13.44 16.89
C LYS A 126 13.12 11.99 17.33
N GLU A 127 12.47 11.05 16.65
CA GLU A 127 12.56 9.62 16.95
C GLU A 127 13.99 9.10 16.73
N ALA A 128 14.61 9.46 15.59
CA ALA A 128 15.98 9.04 15.26
C ALA A 128 17.03 9.53 16.25
N PHE A 129 16.85 10.73 16.81
CA PHE A 129 17.78 11.37 17.73
C PHE A 129 17.30 11.40 19.18
N ALA A 130 16.27 10.63 19.54
CA ALA A 130 15.81 10.46 20.90
C ALA A 130 16.93 9.86 21.78
N ASP A 131 16.88 10.15 23.10
CA ASP A 131 17.88 9.70 24.08
C ASP A 131 18.18 8.20 23.98
N LYS A 132 19.44 7.84 24.25
CA LYS A 132 19.99 6.47 24.15
C LYS A 132 19.16 5.41 24.85
N ASN A 133 18.43 5.73 25.91
CA ASN A 133 17.54 4.82 26.62
C ASN A 133 16.34 4.34 25.78
N HIS A 134 16.02 5.01 24.69
CA HIS A 134 14.98 4.60 23.73
C HIS A 134 15.53 3.79 22.55
N ARG A 135 16.85 3.83 22.30
CA ARG A 135 17.51 3.16 21.17
C ARG A 135 17.59 1.63 21.30
N HIS A 136 17.38 1.09 22.49
CA HIS A 136 17.39 -0.36 22.74
C HIS A 136 16.02 -1.02 22.63
N LYS A 137 15.00 -0.28 22.23
CA LYS A 137 13.69 -0.86 21.97
C LYS A 137 13.71 -1.66 20.67
N LEU A 138 12.96 -2.75 20.67
CA LEU A 138 12.73 -3.53 19.48
C LEU A 138 12.28 -2.63 18.33
N LEU A 139 12.72 -2.91 17.11
CA LEU A 139 12.25 -2.22 15.93
C LEU A 139 10.71 -2.26 15.88
N PRO A 140 10.06 -1.16 15.46
CA PRO A 140 8.62 -1.13 15.34
C PRO A 140 8.15 -2.20 14.35
N THR A 141 7.04 -2.85 14.67
CA THR A 141 6.41 -3.80 13.78
C THR A 141 5.60 -3.01 12.75
N LEU A 142 6.11 -2.83 11.54
CA LEU A 142 5.48 -1.98 10.54
C LEU A 142 4.10 -2.52 10.13
N GLY A 143 4.02 -3.75 9.66
CA GLY A 143 2.75 -4.36 9.27
C GLY A 143 2.13 -3.78 7.98
N GLU A 144 2.91 -3.14 7.12
CA GLU A 144 2.44 -2.46 5.91
C GLU A 144 1.69 -3.40 4.95
N TYR A 145 2.24 -4.57 4.68
CA TYR A 145 1.69 -5.52 3.69
C TYR A 145 0.75 -6.57 4.28
N GLN A 146 0.78 -6.74 5.58
CA GLN A 146 -0.09 -7.67 6.30
C GLN A 146 -0.22 -7.25 7.75
N TRP A 147 -1.35 -7.61 8.35
CA TRP A 147 -1.60 -7.32 9.75
C TRP A 147 -0.49 -7.87 10.65
N ARG A 148 -0.04 -7.05 11.60
CA ARG A 148 0.87 -7.39 12.68
C ARG A 148 0.35 -6.81 14.00
N ALA A 149 0.50 -7.55 15.07
CA ALA A 149 0.20 -7.03 16.41
C ALA A 149 1.06 -5.78 16.68
N ARG A 150 0.41 -4.68 17.03
CA ARG A 150 1.04 -3.35 17.25
C ARG A 150 1.72 -2.75 15.99
N GLY A 151 1.41 -3.24 14.82
CA GLY A 151 1.77 -2.64 13.53
C GLY A 151 0.70 -1.69 13.02
N GLU A 152 0.77 -1.36 11.72
CA GLU A 152 -0.26 -0.56 11.06
C GLU A 152 -1.64 -1.19 11.16
N GLU A 153 -2.65 -0.35 11.21
CA GLU A 153 -4.04 -0.80 11.26
C GLU A 153 -4.51 -1.26 9.88
N HIS A 154 -5.24 -2.37 9.87
CA HIS A 154 -5.84 -2.94 8.67
C HIS A 154 -7.34 -3.14 8.89
N MET A 155 -8.12 -3.00 7.81
CA MET A 155 -9.54 -3.35 7.84
C MET A 155 -9.73 -4.87 8.04
N TRP A 156 -8.87 -5.67 7.42
CA TRP A 156 -8.88 -7.13 7.51
C TRP A 156 -7.99 -7.58 8.68
N THR A 157 -8.57 -7.60 9.87
CA THR A 157 -7.92 -8.08 11.10
C THR A 157 -8.18 -9.57 11.30
N PRO A 158 -7.36 -10.26 12.13
CA PRO A 158 -7.64 -11.64 12.53
C PRO A 158 -9.04 -11.81 13.15
N GLU A 159 -9.53 -10.81 13.88
CA GLU A 159 -10.86 -10.80 14.46
C GLU A 159 -11.95 -10.77 13.37
N ALA A 160 -11.86 -9.88 12.41
CA ALA A 160 -12.80 -9.79 11.29
C ALA A 160 -12.84 -11.10 10.50
N ILE A 161 -11.68 -11.69 10.21
CA ILE A 161 -11.59 -12.97 9.51
C ILE A 161 -12.20 -14.11 10.33
N ALA A 162 -11.88 -14.19 11.62
CA ALA A 162 -12.45 -15.23 12.50
C ALA A 162 -13.97 -15.12 12.61
N LYS A 163 -14.52 -13.92 12.79
CA LYS A 163 -15.97 -13.68 12.85
C LYS A 163 -16.66 -14.13 11.56
N LEU A 164 -16.12 -13.77 10.40
CA LEU A 164 -16.68 -14.21 9.12
C LEU A 164 -16.65 -15.74 8.97
N GLN A 165 -15.53 -16.37 9.30
CA GLN A 165 -15.41 -17.84 9.23
C GLN A 165 -16.37 -18.54 10.19
N HIS A 166 -16.51 -18.06 11.43
CA HIS A 166 -17.43 -18.62 12.40
C HIS A 166 -18.89 -18.43 11.97
N ALA A 167 -19.23 -17.25 11.45
CA ALA A 167 -20.57 -16.97 10.94
C ALA A 167 -20.97 -17.92 9.82
N THR A 168 -20.09 -18.14 8.85
CA THR A 168 -20.37 -18.99 7.70
C THR A 168 -20.39 -20.47 8.05
N ARG A 169 -19.44 -20.96 8.86
CA ARG A 169 -19.39 -22.36 9.29
C ARG A 169 -20.52 -22.74 10.22
N GLY A 170 -20.88 -21.85 11.14
CA GLY A 170 -21.97 -22.05 12.10
C GLY A 170 -23.35 -21.64 11.60
N ASN A 171 -23.45 -21.12 10.37
CA ASN A 171 -24.66 -20.51 9.81
C ASN A 171 -25.33 -19.52 10.79
N SER A 172 -24.51 -18.70 11.46
CA SER A 172 -24.94 -17.76 12.50
C SER A 172 -25.07 -16.35 11.94
N TYR A 173 -26.30 -15.91 11.73
CA TYR A 173 -26.57 -14.54 11.29
C TYR A 173 -26.17 -13.50 12.35
N GLN A 174 -26.26 -13.85 13.63
CA GLN A 174 -25.82 -12.95 14.71
C GLN A 174 -24.31 -12.68 14.63
N THR A 175 -23.50 -13.72 14.46
CA THR A 175 -22.03 -13.58 14.30
C THR A 175 -21.68 -12.84 13.00
N TYR A 176 -22.48 -13.01 11.95
CA TYR A 176 -22.32 -12.23 10.72
C TYR A 176 -22.58 -10.73 10.94
N LYS A 177 -23.58 -10.36 11.75
CA LYS A 177 -23.81 -8.96 12.11
C LYS A 177 -22.62 -8.35 12.85
N GLU A 178 -22.01 -9.09 13.77
CA GLU A 178 -20.80 -8.65 14.48
C GLU A 178 -19.63 -8.42 13.51
N TYR A 179 -19.44 -9.32 12.54
CA TYR A 179 -18.48 -9.12 11.45
C TYR A 179 -18.80 -7.88 10.62
N ALA A 180 -20.06 -7.71 10.22
CA ALA A 180 -20.50 -6.57 9.42
C ALA A 180 -20.29 -5.24 10.15
N GLU A 181 -20.51 -5.20 11.45
CA GLU A 181 -20.24 -4.03 12.29
C GLU A 181 -18.74 -3.67 12.30
N ILE A 182 -17.86 -4.67 12.49
CA ILE A 182 -16.40 -4.46 12.44
C ILE A 182 -15.94 -3.85 11.10
N ILE A 183 -16.50 -4.31 9.99
CA ILE A 183 -16.11 -3.88 8.65
C ILE A 183 -16.76 -2.55 8.26
N ASN A 184 -18.01 -2.32 8.64
CA ASN A 184 -18.78 -1.16 8.18
C ASN A 184 -18.65 0.05 9.13
N ASP A 185 -18.44 -0.15 10.42
CA ASP A 185 -18.21 0.95 11.35
C ASP A 185 -16.77 1.45 11.24
N GLN A 186 -16.57 2.40 10.34
CA GLN A 186 -15.30 3.10 10.17
C GLN A 186 -15.27 4.46 10.88
N SER A 187 -16.20 4.73 11.78
CA SER A 187 -16.31 6.01 12.50
C SER A 187 -15.05 6.36 13.31
N LYS A 188 -14.37 5.34 13.84
CA LYS A 188 -13.14 5.49 14.64
C LYS A 188 -11.86 5.23 13.85
N ARG A 189 -11.96 4.48 12.75
CA ARG A 189 -10.82 3.99 11.96
C ARG A 189 -11.17 3.98 10.48
N GLN A 190 -10.97 5.11 9.84
CA GLN A 190 -11.25 5.24 8.41
C GLN A 190 -10.17 4.54 7.59
N MET A 191 -10.49 3.36 7.06
CA MET A 191 -9.57 2.51 6.30
C MET A 191 -9.84 2.51 4.80
N THR A 192 -10.99 3.02 4.37
CA THR A 192 -11.39 3.04 2.96
C THR A 192 -12.09 4.35 2.61
N LEU A 193 -12.00 4.76 1.34
CA LEU A 193 -12.75 5.91 0.84
C LEU A 193 -14.26 5.74 1.02
N ARG A 194 -14.77 4.52 0.94
CA ARG A 194 -16.18 4.21 1.20
C ARG A 194 -16.60 4.54 2.62
N GLY A 195 -15.70 4.39 3.60
CA GLY A 195 -15.98 4.78 5.00
C GLY A 195 -16.19 6.27 5.21
N LEU A 196 -15.84 7.12 4.23
CA LEU A 196 -16.08 8.56 4.22
C LEU A 196 -17.42 8.95 3.57
N MET A 197 -18.13 7.98 3.00
CA MET A 197 -19.38 8.22 2.25
C MET A 197 -20.58 7.78 3.07
N GLU A 198 -21.65 8.52 2.92
CA GLU A 198 -22.96 8.19 3.45
C GLU A 198 -23.96 8.06 2.30
N PHE A 199 -25.02 7.29 2.53
CA PHE A 199 -26.11 7.23 1.58
C PHE A 199 -26.93 8.55 1.62
N ASN A 200 -27.01 9.23 0.49
CA ASN A 200 -27.89 10.38 0.37
C ASN A 200 -29.34 9.92 0.13
N VAL A 201 -29.95 9.44 1.22
CA VAL A 201 -31.34 8.95 1.18
C VAL A 201 -32.30 10.07 1.43
N ASP A 202 -33.20 10.29 0.49
CA ASP A 202 -34.34 11.20 0.62
C ASP A 202 -35.61 10.37 0.95
N PRO A 203 -36.11 10.40 2.21
CA PRO A 203 -37.30 9.62 2.58
C PRO A 203 -38.56 10.00 1.77
N SER A 204 -38.63 11.21 1.20
CA SER A 204 -39.75 11.64 0.39
C SER A 204 -39.83 10.96 -0.97
N LYS A 205 -38.74 10.34 -1.40
CA LYS A 205 -38.62 9.58 -2.66
C LYS A 205 -38.69 8.06 -2.44
N ALA A 206 -39.09 7.64 -1.26
CA ALA A 206 -39.25 6.22 -0.99
C ALA A 206 -40.29 5.60 -1.92
N ILE A 207 -39.96 4.46 -2.51
CA ILE A 207 -40.87 3.66 -3.32
C ILE A 207 -41.50 2.55 -2.48
N PRO A 208 -42.68 2.03 -2.85
CA PRO A 208 -43.27 0.86 -2.22
C PRO A 208 -42.31 -0.35 -2.22
N LEU A 209 -42.37 -1.18 -1.17
CA LEU A 209 -41.46 -2.32 -1.02
C LEU A 209 -41.56 -3.33 -2.19
N GLU A 210 -42.73 -3.49 -2.76
CA GLU A 210 -43.01 -4.34 -3.91
C GLU A 210 -42.33 -3.86 -5.22
N GLU A 211 -41.98 -2.59 -5.29
CA GLU A 211 -41.22 -1.98 -6.41
C GLU A 211 -39.71 -2.04 -6.19
N VAL A 212 -39.28 -2.36 -4.97
CA VAL A 212 -37.85 -2.51 -4.67
C VAL A 212 -37.33 -3.79 -5.28
N GLU A 213 -36.21 -3.72 -5.99
CA GLU A 213 -35.57 -4.88 -6.58
C GLU A 213 -35.24 -5.94 -5.50
N PRO A 214 -35.74 -7.18 -5.62
CA PRO A 214 -35.52 -8.20 -4.62
C PRO A 214 -34.06 -8.67 -4.64
N ALA A 215 -33.53 -9.04 -3.47
CA ALA A 215 -32.14 -9.49 -3.31
C ALA A 215 -31.75 -10.63 -4.26
N LYS A 216 -32.66 -11.55 -4.57
CA LYS A 216 -32.46 -12.65 -5.53
C LYS A 216 -32.14 -12.17 -6.97
N GLU A 217 -32.61 -10.99 -7.35
CA GLU A 217 -32.27 -10.39 -8.66
C GLU A 217 -30.93 -9.63 -8.59
N ILE A 218 -30.66 -8.98 -7.44
CA ILE A 218 -29.41 -8.26 -7.23
C ILE A 218 -28.22 -9.23 -7.27
N VAL A 219 -28.30 -10.39 -6.60
CA VAL A 219 -27.19 -11.35 -6.55
C VAL A 219 -26.82 -11.95 -7.91
N LYS A 220 -27.73 -11.94 -8.88
CA LYS A 220 -27.47 -12.41 -10.25
C LYS A 220 -26.45 -11.52 -11.00
N ARG A 221 -26.21 -10.31 -10.53
CA ARG A 221 -25.22 -9.37 -11.11
C ARG A 221 -23.83 -9.50 -10.51
N PHE A 222 -23.68 -10.31 -9.46
CA PHE A 222 -22.36 -10.60 -8.91
C PHE A 222 -21.67 -11.67 -9.74
N ALA A 223 -20.39 -11.45 -10.03
CA ALA A 223 -19.56 -12.40 -10.74
C ALA A 223 -18.29 -12.69 -9.95
N THR A 224 -17.79 -13.91 -10.11
CA THR A 224 -16.52 -14.33 -9.54
C THR A 224 -15.50 -14.54 -10.66
N GLY A 225 -14.23 -14.17 -10.40
CA GLY A 225 -13.14 -14.51 -11.31
C GLY A 225 -12.89 -16.02 -11.33
N ALA A 226 -12.55 -16.57 -12.49
CA ALA A 226 -12.13 -17.96 -12.59
C ALA A 226 -10.82 -18.17 -11.82
N MET A 227 -10.83 -19.05 -10.83
CA MET A 227 -9.68 -19.37 -9.99
C MET A 227 -9.41 -20.86 -10.00
N SER A 228 -8.13 -21.27 -10.04
CA SER A 228 -7.76 -22.66 -9.99
C SER A 228 -7.98 -23.28 -8.61
N LEU A 229 -8.23 -24.58 -8.55
CA LEU A 229 -8.34 -25.31 -7.29
C LEU A 229 -7.05 -25.19 -6.44
N GLY A 230 -5.90 -24.98 -7.05
CA GLY A 230 -4.65 -24.76 -6.33
C GLY A 230 -4.51 -23.40 -5.66
N SER A 231 -5.30 -22.41 -6.08
CA SER A 231 -5.26 -21.05 -5.49
C SER A 231 -6.30 -20.80 -4.40
N ILE A 232 -7.39 -21.56 -4.40
CA ILE A 232 -8.44 -21.54 -3.36
C ILE A 232 -8.88 -22.96 -2.98
N SER A 233 -9.49 -23.11 -1.81
CA SER A 233 -9.95 -24.41 -1.32
C SER A 233 -11.15 -24.95 -2.08
N ALA A 234 -11.42 -26.24 -1.94
CA ALA A 234 -12.60 -26.88 -2.50
C ALA A 234 -13.89 -26.28 -1.93
N GLU A 235 -13.88 -25.93 -0.64
CA GLU A 235 -15.01 -25.28 0.04
C GLU A 235 -15.31 -23.89 -0.56
N ALA A 236 -14.27 -23.12 -0.86
CA ALA A 236 -14.45 -21.84 -1.52
C ALA A 236 -15.03 -21.99 -2.93
N HIS A 237 -14.60 -22.99 -3.69
CA HIS A 237 -15.22 -23.32 -4.98
C HIS A 237 -16.68 -23.70 -4.85
N ALA A 238 -17.02 -24.53 -3.85
CA ALA A 238 -18.41 -24.92 -3.60
C ALA A 238 -19.32 -23.74 -3.25
N VAL A 239 -18.80 -22.79 -2.44
CA VAL A 239 -19.53 -21.55 -2.11
C VAL A 239 -19.76 -20.68 -3.35
N LEU A 240 -18.77 -20.57 -4.22
CA LEU A 240 -18.87 -19.75 -5.44
C LEU A 240 -19.83 -20.37 -6.47
N ALA A 241 -19.90 -21.70 -6.54
CA ALA A 241 -20.82 -22.44 -7.41
C ALA A 241 -22.29 -22.32 -6.95
#